data_1e13373c5a613340ae70e144f5907cfa
#
_entry.id   1e13373c5a613340ae70e144f5907cfa
#
_cell.length_a   1.000
_cell.length_b   1.000
_cell.length_c   1.000
_cell.angle_alpha   90.00
_cell.angle_beta   90.00
_cell.angle_gamma   90.00
#
_symmetry.space_group_name_H-M   'P 1'
#
loop_
_entity.id
_entity.type
_entity.pdbx_description
1 polymer ?
#
loop_
_entity_poly.entity_id
_entity_poly.type
_entity_poly.pdbx_seq_one_letter_code
_entity_poly.pdbx_strand_id
1 'polypeptide(L)'
;MSYSGLVSYVRISPNSTNPRYRSIKKIVIHHMAGNLSVETCGNVFAPASRQASSNYGIGSDGRVACYVHEENRAWTTGNQIDHDSITIEVADDVIGGSWHSSAAAMQSLVKLCADICKRYGFRANYTGNGNGTLLMHKWYQATDCPGAYLESQFPWIAQEVNKLLDDPGYTVPAPSGAITITSGSVSGALSVDGSCGPATIKKWQSVMGTYVDGIVSGQLVPDCVTYWRPNLYTGCVTYGGYGSALIRAVQRQLASEGRYSGAIDGLLGPATIRGIQAHYGLTQDASFGPATVRALQTALNQGRF
;
A
#
# COMPACT_ATOMS: atom_id res chain seq x y z
N MET A 1 12.39 2.67 -2.99
CA MET A 1 11.20 1.90 -2.58
C MET A 1 10.63 1.23 -3.81
N SER A 2 10.62 -0.10 -3.87
CA SER A 2 10.24 -0.84 -5.08
C SER A 2 9.08 -1.79 -4.81
N TYR A 3 8.19 -1.89 -5.76
CA TYR A 3 7.14 -2.89 -5.88
C TYR A 3 6.71 -3.06 -7.34
N SER A 4 5.98 -4.13 -7.64
CA SER A 4 5.49 -4.46 -8.98
C SER A 4 4.55 -3.38 -9.54
N GLY A 5 4.63 -3.14 -10.86
CA GLY A 5 3.66 -2.29 -11.57
C GLY A 5 2.24 -2.86 -11.62
N LEU A 6 2.03 -4.09 -11.18
CA LEU A 6 0.71 -4.70 -11.04
C LEU A 6 -0.04 -4.24 -9.79
N VAL A 7 0.61 -3.52 -8.88
CA VAL A 7 0.03 -3.07 -7.61
C VAL A 7 -1.02 -2.00 -7.86
N SER A 8 -2.22 -2.23 -7.37
CA SER A 8 -3.36 -1.31 -7.41
C SER A 8 -3.69 -0.69 -6.04
N TYR A 9 -3.09 -1.22 -4.95
CA TYR A 9 -3.30 -0.75 -3.60
C TYR A 9 -2.00 -0.83 -2.80
N VAL A 10 -1.70 0.19 -1.99
CA VAL A 10 -0.51 0.20 -1.13
C VAL A 10 -0.93 0.56 0.30
N ARG A 11 -0.54 -0.28 1.25
CA ARG A 11 -0.68 -0.01 2.68
C ARG A 11 0.51 -0.57 3.43
N ILE A 12 1.51 0.25 3.64
CA ILE A 12 2.78 -0.20 4.22
C ILE A 12 2.61 -0.54 5.71
N SER A 13 2.98 -1.76 6.05
CA SER A 13 3.06 -2.29 7.40
C SER A 13 4.37 -1.83 8.07
N PRO A 14 4.37 -1.50 9.37
CA PRO A 14 5.58 -1.28 10.14
C PRO A 14 6.32 -2.57 10.49
N ASN A 15 5.66 -3.73 10.31
CA ASN A 15 6.18 -5.05 10.68
C ASN A 15 7.14 -5.57 9.61
N SER A 16 8.33 -4.97 9.52
CA SER A 16 9.34 -5.33 8.52
C SER A 16 10.74 -5.07 9.03
N THR A 17 11.73 -5.77 8.48
CA THR A 17 13.14 -5.46 8.69
C THR A 17 13.64 -4.62 7.53
N ASN A 18 14.14 -3.43 7.79
CA ASN A 18 14.58 -2.47 6.79
C ASN A 18 16.07 -2.15 6.97
N PRO A 19 16.89 -2.40 5.93
CA PRO A 19 16.60 -3.20 4.74
C PRO A 19 16.72 -4.72 4.99
N ARG A 20 16.31 -5.55 3.98
CA ARG A 20 16.73 -6.96 3.96
C ARG A 20 18.25 -7.05 3.71
N TYR A 21 18.90 -8.07 4.22
CA TYR A 21 20.35 -8.21 4.08
C TYR A 21 20.77 -9.28 3.07
N ARG A 22 19.81 -9.91 2.34
CA ARG A 22 20.07 -10.88 1.28
C ARG A 22 19.37 -10.51 0.00
N SER A 23 19.94 -10.96 -1.13
CA SER A 23 19.33 -10.79 -2.46
C SER A 23 18.08 -11.65 -2.61
N ILE A 24 17.07 -11.12 -3.27
CA ILE A 24 15.85 -11.84 -3.60
C ILE A 24 16.14 -12.86 -4.69
N LYS A 25 15.80 -14.13 -4.41
CA LYS A 25 16.01 -15.28 -5.32
C LYS A 25 14.83 -16.24 -5.30
N LYS A 26 13.81 -15.97 -4.49
CA LYS A 26 12.71 -16.90 -4.20
C LYS A 26 11.40 -16.15 -3.98
N ILE A 27 10.31 -16.89 -4.08
CA ILE A 27 8.97 -16.44 -3.77
C ILE A 27 8.36 -17.43 -2.77
N VAL A 28 7.79 -16.94 -1.66
CA VAL A 28 7.00 -17.76 -0.75
C VAL A 28 5.53 -17.38 -0.89
N ILE A 29 4.70 -18.35 -1.23
CA ILE A 29 3.26 -18.17 -1.40
C ILE A 29 2.55 -18.62 -0.12
N HIS A 30 1.62 -17.78 0.31
CA HIS A 30 0.75 -17.95 1.46
C HIS A 30 -0.71 -17.83 1.03
N HIS A 31 -1.63 -18.25 1.87
CA HIS A 31 -3.04 -17.88 1.76
C HIS A 31 -3.46 -17.03 2.96
N MET A 32 -4.42 -16.14 2.74
CA MET A 32 -4.92 -15.23 3.78
C MET A 32 -5.73 -15.92 4.87
N ALA A 33 -6.02 -17.23 4.70
CA ALA A 33 -6.98 -18.00 5.52
C ALA A 33 -8.34 -17.26 5.63
N GLY A 34 -8.78 -16.67 4.51
CA GLY A 34 -10.02 -15.90 4.44
C GLY A 34 -10.24 -15.23 3.10
N ASN A 35 -11.51 -14.91 2.81
CA ASN A 35 -11.89 -14.10 1.65
C ASN A 35 -11.70 -12.61 1.96
N LEU A 36 -10.44 -12.19 2.12
CA LEU A 36 -10.11 -10.82 2.48
C LEU A 36 -9.90 -9.97 1.21
N SER A 37 -10.42 -8.75 1.23
CA SER A 37 -10.00 -7.75 0.27
C SER A 37 -8.54 -7.32 0.55
N VAL A 38 -7.89 -6.73 -0.44
CA VAL A 38 -6.52 -6.20 -0.26
C VAL A 38 -6.46 -5.12 0.83
N GLU A 39 -7.54 -4.36 1.03
CA GLU A 39 -7.66 -3.37 2.11
C GLU A 39 -7.75 -4.05 3.47
N THR A 40 -8.59 -5.08 3.59
CA THR A 40 -8.77 -5.81 4.85
C THR A 40 -7.49 -6.51 5.26
N CYS A 41 -6.81 -7.20 4.34
CA CYS A 41 -5.52 -7.82 4.59
C CYS A 41 -4.46 -6.78 5.02
N GLY A 42 -4.39 -5.64 4.32
CA GLY A 42 -3.52 -4.53 4.70
C GLY A 42 -3.83 -3.97 6.09
N ASN A 43 -5.11 -3.93 6.49
CA ASN A 43 -5.52 -3.52 7.83
C ASN A 43 -5.08 -4.54 8.90
N VAL A 44 -5.05 -5.83 8.60
CA VAL A 44 -4.53 -6.87 9.50
C VAL A 44 -3.03 -6.66 9.77
N PHE A 45 -2.25 -6.25 8.77
CA PHE A 45 -0.80 -6.03 8.88
C PHE A 45 -0.40 -4.63 9.38
N ALA A 46 -1.34 -3.68 9.44
CA ALA A 46 -1.04 -2.29 9.80
C ALA A 46 -0.64 -2.07 11.27
N PRO A 47 -1.23 -2.74 12.28
CA PRO A 47 -0.80 -2.53 13.66
C PRO A 47 0.61 -3.09 13.91
N ALA A 48 1.48 -2.33 14.59
CA ALA A 48 2.81 -2.80 14.98
C ALA A 48 2.73 -4.04 15.90
N SER A 49 1.68 -4.14 16.70
CA SER A 49 1.42 -5.29 17.59
C SER A 49 1.11 -6.58 16.84
N ARG A 50 0.80 -6.53 15.53
CA ARG A 50 0.55 -7.73 14.72
C ARG A 50 1.79 -8.61 14.59
N GLN A 51 2.98 -8.02 14.58
CA GLN A 51 4.29 -8.71 14.47
C GLN A 51 4.36 -9.69 13.27
N ALA A 52 3.57 -9.40 12.22
CA ALA A 52 3.56 -10.17 10.97
C ALA A 52 3.19 -9.24 9.81
N SER A 53 3.65 -9.60 8.60
CA SER A 53 3.36 -8.90 7.36
C SER A 53 3.67 -9.77 6.15
N SER A 54 3.34 -9.29 4.95
CA SER A 54 3.76 -9.85 3.65
C SER A 54 4.21 -8.72 2.73
N ASN A 55 5.06 -9.03 1.73
CA ASN A 55 5.39 -8.03 0.71
C ASN A 55 4.14 -7.68 -0.11
N TYR A 56 3.40 -8.69 -0.53
CA TYR A 56 2.21 -8.53 -1.36
C TYR A 56 0.99 -9.26 -0.82
N GLY A 57 -0.18 -8.79 -1.24
CA GLY A 57 -1.45 -9.51 -1.11
C GLY A 57 -2.23 -9.47 -2.40
N ILE A 58 -3.00 -10.52 -2.67
CA ILE A 58 -3.87 -10.63 -3.84
C ILE A 58 -5.28 -10.94 -3.35
N GLY A 59 -6.23 -10.04 -3.62
CA GLY A 59 -7.63 -10.24 -3.30
C GLY A 59 -8.29 -11.29 -4.19
N SER A 60 -9.44 -11.82 -3.78
CA SER A 60 -10.22 -12.76 -4.60
C SER A 60 -10.74 -12.12 -5.91
N ASP A 61 -10.77 -10.79 -5.99
CA ASP A 61 -11.05 -10.00 -7.19
C ASP A 61 -9.84 -9.85 -8.14
N GLY A 62 -8.68 -10.38 -7.77
CA GLY A 62 -7.44 -10.32 -8.52
C GLY A 62 -6.64 -9.02 -8.35
N ARG A 63 -7.10 -8.06 -7.54
CA ARG A 63 -6.29 -6.87 -7.23
C ARG A 63 -5.04 -7.25 -6.45
N VAL A 64 -3.94 -6.55 -6.74
CA VAL A 64 -2.65 -6.75 -6.09
C VAL A 64 -2.34 -5.58 -5.17
N ALA A 65 -1.92 -5.87 -3.95
CA ALA A 65 -1.47 -4.88 -2.98
C ALA A 65 0.01 -5.03 -2.63
N CYS A 66 0.64 -3.92 -2.20
CA CYS A 66 1.95 -3.91 -1.54
C CYS A 66 1.78 -3.54 -0.07
N TYR A 67 2.29 -4.38 0.83
CA TYR A 67 2.28 -4.14 2.27
C TYR A 67 3.69 -3.93 2.85
N VAL A 68 4.72 -4.47 2.20
CA VAL A 68 6.12 -4.21 2.53
C VAL A 68 6.89 -4.05 1.22
N HIS A 69 7.65 -2.98 1.09
CA HIS A 69 8.51 -2.77 -0.08
C HIS A 69 9.51 -3.92 -0.27
N GLU A 70 9.86 -4.22 -1.51
CA GLU A 70 10.69 -5.38 -1.83
C GLU A 70 12.11 -5.28 -1.27
N GLU A 71 12.68 -4.08 -1.11
CA GLU A 71 13.96 -3.87 -0.45
C GLU A 71 13.94 -4.19 1.04
N ASN A 72 12.75 -4.39 1.63
CA ASN A 72 12.59 -4.75 3.04
C ASN A 72 12.15 -6.21 3.16
N ARG A 73 12.57 -6.85 4.26
CA ARG A 73 12.09 -8.17 4.64
C ARG A 73 10.72 -8.04 5.28
N ALA A 74 9.69 -8.67 4.72
CA ALA A 74 8.43 -8.87 5.43
C ALA A 74 8.59 -9.93 6.53
N TRP A 75 7.79 -9.84 7.58
CA TRP A 75 7.79 -10.83 8.68
C TRP A 75 6.67 -11.84 8.44
N THR A 76 6.88 -12.74 7.48
CA THR A 76 5.82 -13.63 6.99
C THR A 76 5.96 -15.04 7.54
N THR A 77 7.11 -15.68 7.34
CA THR A 77 7.36 -17.03 7.84
C THR A 77 8.03 -17.06 9.23
N GLY A 78 8.50 -15.90 9.70
CA GLY A 78 9.34 -15.84 10.90
C GLY A 78 10.74 -16.46 10.73
N ASN A 79 11.07 -16.94 9.53
CA ASN A 79 12.31 -17.64 9.21
C ASN A 79 13.26 -16.77 8.38
N GLN A 80 14.53 -17.19 8.30
CA GLN A 80 15.55 -16.54 7.50
C GLN A 80 15.23 -16.50 6.00
N ILE A 81 14.36 -17.40 5.52
CA ILE A 81 13.89 -17.44 4.13
C ILE A 81 13.22 -16.14 3.70
N ASP A 82 12.60 -15.41 4.62
CA ASP A 82 11.98 -14.11 4.33
C ASP A 82 12.99 -13.07 3.81
N HIS A 83 14.29 -13.22 4.13
CA HIS A 83 15.34 -12.35 3.59
C HIS A 83 15.68 -12.62 2.13
N ASP A 84 15.52 -13.88 1.67
CA ASP A 84 15.83 -14.30 0.31
C ASP A 84 14.60 -14.24 -0.61
N SER A 85 13.40 -13.98 -0.03
CA SER A 85 12.13 -14.17 -0.73
C SER A 85 11.30 -12.89 -0.79
N ILE A 86 10.49 -12.79 -1.84
CA ILE A 86 9.26 -12.01 -1.84
C ILE A 86 8.14 -12.91 -1.34
N THR A 87 7.32 -12.42 -0.44
CA THR A 87 6.19 -13.15 0.14
C THR A 87 4.87 -12.61 -0.38
N ILE A 88 3.92 -13.51 -0.68
CA ILE A 88 2.64 -13.18 -1.32
C ILE A 88 1.51 -13.88 -0.57
N GLU A 89 0.57 -13.12 -0.02
CA GLU A 89 -0.69 -13.61 0.54
C GLU A 89 -1.77 -13.63 -0.53
N VAL A 90 -2.46 -14.76 -0.71
CA VAL A 90 -3.54 -14.94 -1.68
C VAL A 90 -4.85 -15.16 -0.95
N ALA A 91 -5.89 -14.41 -1.32
CA ALA A 91 -7.22 -14.59 -0.74
C ALA A 91 -7.87 -15.90 -1.18
N ASP A 92 -8.58 -16.53 -0.24
CA ASP A 92 -9.43 -17.67 -0.53
C ASP A 92 -10.85 -17.17 -0.88
N ASP A 93 -11.46 -17.69 -1.90
CA ASP A 93 -12.87 -17.37 -2.23
C ASP A 93 -13.84 -18.41 -1.61
N VAL A 94 -13.32 -19.57 -1.17
CA VAL A 94 -14.03 -20.55 -0.36
C VAL A 94 -13.31 -20.77 0.96
N ILE A 95 -14.02 -20.56 2.07
CA ILE A 95 -13.47 -20.66 3.42
C ILE A 95 -13.54 -22.09 3.93
N GLY A 96 -12.42 -22.61 4.38
CA GLY A 96 -12.31 -23.99 4.89
C GLY A 96 -12.18 -25.04 3.76
N GLY A 97 -12.22 -26.30 4.13
CA GLY A 97 -12.00 -27.40 3.18
C GLY A 97 -10.65 -27.32 2.50
N SER A 98 -10.63 -27.20 1.17
CA SER A 98 -9.39 -27.06 0.40
C SER A 98 -8.80 -25.63 0.39
N TRP A 99 -9.54 -24.63 0.88
CA TRP A 99 -9.15 -23.21 0.81
C TRP A 99 -8.93 -22.76 -0.63
N HIS A 100 -10.00 -22.82 -1.42
CA HIS A 100 -9.95 -22.48 -2.86
C HIS A 100 -9.68 -20.99 -3.07
N SER A 101 -8.84 -20.66 -4.04
CA SER A 101 -8.60 -19.28 -4.51
C SER A 101 -9.23 -19.06 -5.90
N SER A 102 -9.79 -17.88 -6.12
CA SER A 102 -10.50 -17.55 -7.36
C SER A 102 -9.58 -17.58 -8.59
N ALA A 103 -10.17 -17.78 -9.77
CA ALA A 103 -9.43 -17.70 -11.03
C ALA A 103 -8.75 -16.34 -11.24
N ALA A 104 -9.38 -15.24 -10.80
CA ALA A 104 -8.82 -13.90 -10.88
C ALA A 104 -7.55 -13.76 -9.99
N ALA A 105 -7.62 -14.27 -8.75
CA ALA A 105 -6.47 -14.29 -7.84
C ALA A 105 -5.33 -15.14 -8.42
N MET A 106 -5.62 -16.31 -8.95
CA MET A 106 -4.62 -17.21 -9.55
C MET A 106 -3.93 -16.61 -10.78
N GLN A 107 -4.67 -15.94 -11.66
CA GLN A 107 -4.09 -15.21 -12.80
C GLN A 107 -3.18 -14.06 -12.36
N SER A 108 -3.58 -13.31 -11.34
CA SER A 108 -2.76 -12.24 -10.77
C SER A 108 -1.52 -12.78 -10.08
N LEU A 109 -1.62 -13.92 -9.40
CA LEU A 109 -0.50 -14.60 -8.77
C LEU A 109 0.56 -15.01 -9.81
N VAL A 110 0.15 -15.62 -10.92
CA VAL A 110 1.06 -16.00 -12.01
C VAL A 110 1.75 -14.77 -12.60
N LYS A 111 1.01 -13.71 -12.88
CA LYS A 111 1.59 -12.45 -13.42
C LYS A 111 2.55 -11.79 -12.44
N LEU A 112 2.22 -11.74 -11.15
CA LEU A 112 3.09 -11.16 -10.12
C LEU A 112 4.37 -11.99 -9.94
N CYS A 113 4.26 -13.31 -9.89
CA CYS A 113 5.43 -14.19 -9.84
C CYS A 113 6.31 -14.02 -11.08
N ALA A 114 5.75 -13.90 -12.28
CA ALA A 114 6.51 -13.67 -13.51
C ALA A 114 7.23 -12.31 -13.49
N ASP A 115 6.57 -11.26 -13.02
CA ASP A 115 7.17 -9.93 -12.82
C ASP A 115 8.37 -10.00 -11.86
N ILE A 116 8.21 -10.63 -10.70
CA ILE A 116 9.28 -10.80 -9.72
C ILE A 116 10.42 -11.60 -10.32
N CYS A 117 10.14 -12.76 -10.93
CA CYS A 117 11.16 -13.61 -11.56
C CYS A 117 11.95 -12.85 -12.61
N LYS A 118 11.30 -12.09 -13.48
CA LYS A 118 11.94 -11.30 -14.54
C LYS A 118 12.83 -10.19 -13.98
N ARG A 119 12.34 -9.42 -12.99
CA ARG A 119 13.09 -8.31 -12.38
C ARG A 119 14.29 -8.77 -11.58
N TYR A 120 14.22 -9.92 -10.93
CA TYR A 120 15.30 -10.46 -10.10
C TYR A 120 16.14 -11.54 -10.78
N GLY A 121 15.86 -11.88 -12.04
CA GLY A 121 16.70 -12.72 -12.86
C GLY A 121 16.69 -14.20 -12.48
N PHE A 122 15.55 -14.75 -12.03
CA PHE A 122 15.40 -16.18 -11.76
C PHE A 122 14.11 -16.74 -12.37
N ARG A 123 14.02 -18.08 -12.46
CA ARG A 123 12.83 -18.76 -12.98
C ARG A 123 12.03 -19.41 -11.86
N ALA A 124 10.74 -19.55 -12.08
CA ALA A 124 9.89 -20.30 -11.15
C ALA A 124 10.24 -21.79 -11.21
N ASN A 125 10.69 -22.34 -10.10
CA ASN A 125 11.05 -23.76 -9.96
C ASN A 125 10.40 -24.31 -8.70
N TYR A 126 9.48 -25.27 -8.88
CA TYR A 126 8.84 -26.00 -7.81
C TYR A 126 9.42 -27.42 -7.75
N THR A 127 9.99 -27.81 -6.61
CA THR A 127 10.65 -29.08 -6.41
C THR A 127 9.91 -30.01 -5.43
N GLY A 128 8.82 -29.50 -4.82
CA GLY A 128 8.06 -30.27 -3.83
C GLY A 128 8.73 -30.43 -2.45
N ASN A 129 9.92 -29.86 -2.24
CA ASN A 129 10.71 -30.08 -1.01
C ASN A 129 11.48 -28.84 -0.51
N GLY A 130 11.11 -27.66 -0.93
CA GLY A 130 11.74 -26.41 -0.46
C GLY A 130 13.08 -26.04 -1.09
N ASN A 131 13.63 -26.83 -2.02
CA ASN A 131 14.89 -26.52 -2.69
C ASN A 131 14.73 -25.66 -3.96
N GLY A 132 13.49 -25.39 -4.38
CA GLY A 132 13.20 -24.55 -5.53
C GLY A 132 13.24 -23.04 -5.24
N THR A 133 12.69 -22.28 -6.21
CA THR A 133 12.50 -20.82 -6.08
C THR A 133 11.06 -20.45 -5.76
N LEU A 134 10.12 -21.39 -5.94
CA LEU A 134 8.71 -21.24 -5.60
C LEU A 134 8.39 -22.10 -4.36
N LEU A 135 8.10 -21.47 -3.25
CA LEU A 135 8.11 -22.05 -1.92
C LEU A 135 6.78 -21.86 -1.18
N MET A 136 6.53 -22.70 -0.18
CA MET A 136 5.37 -22.67 0.70
C MET A 136 5.77 -22.35 2.13
N HIS A 137 4.88 -21.68 2.88
CA HIS A 137 5.07 -21.37 4.29
C HIS A 137 5.28 -22.62 5.14
N LYS A 138 4.50 -23.67 4.94
CA LYS A 138 4.53 -24.91 5.75
C LYS A 138 5.89 -25.63 5.76
N TRP A 139 6.82 -25.29 4.87
CA TRP A 139 8.18 -25.84 4.91
C TRP A 139 9.09 -25.15 5.93
N TYR A 140 8.67 -24.03 6.48
CA TYR A 140 9.49 -23.18 7.37
C TYR A 140 8.87 -22.99 8.74
N GLN A 141 7.59 -23.33 8.92
CA GLN A 141 6.86 -23.22 10.15
C GLN A 141 5.75 -24.28 10.21
N ALA A 142 5.36 -24.72 11.40
CA ALA A 142 4.25 -25.65 11.59
C ALA A 142 2.91 -24.93 11.30
N THR A 143 2.40 -25.07 10.09
CA THR A 143 1.16 -24.46 9.59
C THR A 143 0.62 -25.23 8.40
N ASP A 144 -0.68 -25.12 8.12
CA ASP A 144 -1.30 -25.66 6.90
C ASP A 144 -1.20 -24.70 5.69
N CYS A 145 -0.66 -23.49 5.90
CA CYS A 145 -0.46 -22.50 4.83
C CYS A 145 0.50 -23.05 3.77
N PRO A 146 0.15 -22.96 2.46
CA PRO A 146 -0.84 -22.10 1.82
C PRO A 146 -2.22 -22.76 1.58
N GLY A 147 -2.54 -23.86 2.24
CA GLY A 147 -3.77 -24.63 2.05
C GLY A 147 -3.69 -25.60 0.89
N ALA A 148 -4.54 -26.64 0.93
CA ALA A 148 -4.47 -27.77 0.02
C ALA A 148 -4.67 -27.39 -1.46
N TYR A 149 -5.55 -26.41 -1.73
CA TYR A 149 -5.78 -25.94 -3.11
C TYR A 149 -4.52 -25.31 -3.70
N LEU A 150 -3.99 -24.24 -3.09
CA LEU A 150 -2.78 -23.58 -3.59
C LEU A 150 -1.61 -24.54 -3.68
N GLU A 151 -1.40 -25.40 -2.69
CA GLU A 151 -0.36 -26.43 -2.73
C GLU A 151 -0.47 -27.29 -3.99
N SER A 152 -1.67 -27.74 -4.34
CA SER A 152 -1.90 -28.53 -5.56
C SER A 152 -1.59 -27.78 -6.86
N GLN A 153 -1.64 -26.44 -6.81
CA GLN A 153 -1.43 -25.58 -7.98
C GLN A 153 0.04 -25.18 -8.23
N PHE A 154 0.96 -25.46 -7.31
CA PHE A 154 2.36 -25.03 -7.46
C PHE A 154 3.05 -25.50 -8.75
N PRO A 155 2.87 -26.76 -9.22
CA PRO A 155 3.41 -27.18 -10.52
C PRO A 155 2.86 -26.36 -11.68
N TRP A 156 1.54 -26.10 -11.67
CA TRP A 156 0.88 -25.29 -12.67
C TRP A 156 1.34 -23.82 -12.61
N ILE A 157 1.42 -23.22 -11.42
CA ILE A 157 1.93 -21.85 -11.25
C ILE A 157 3.36 -21.73 -11.83
N ALA A 158 4.25 -22.66 -11.49
CA ALA A 158 5.61 -22.67 -12.02
C ALA A 158 5.65 -22.74 -13.56
N GLN A 159 4.79 -23.59 -14.15
CA GLN A 159 4.67 -23.73 -15.59
C GLN A 159 4.17 -22.44 -16.26
N GLU A 160 3.08 -21.86 -15.76
CA GLU A 160 2.48 -20.65 -16.34
C GLU A 160 3.39 -19.43 -16.19
N VAL A 161 4.06 -19.28 -15.04
CA VAL A 161 5.07 -18.24 -14.84
C VAL A 161 6.19 -18.36 -15.89
N ASN A 162 6.71 -19.56 -16.09
CA ASN A 162 7.78 -19.78 -17.05
C ASN A 162 7.33 -19.60 -18.50
N LYS A 163 6.10 -19.92 -18.87
CA LYS A 163 5.53 -19.58 -20.18
C LYS A 163 5.53 -18.08 -20.44
N LEU A 164 5.14 -17.27 -19.43
CA LEU A 164 5.18 -15.82 -19.55
C LEU A 164 6.64 -15.31 -19.69
N LEU A 165 7.58 -15.91 -18.99
CA LEU A 165 9.00 -15.51 -19.09
C LEU A 165 9.61 -15.87 -20.46
N ASP A 166 9.12 -16.92 -21.11
CA ASP A 166 9.57 -17.37 -22.40
C ASP A 166 8.86 -16.65 -23.56
N ASP A 167 7.78 -15.91 -23.30
CA ASP A 167 7.07 -15.10 -24.30
C ASP A 167 7.86 -13.80 -24.59
N PRO A 168 8.41 -13.63 -25.82
CA PRO A 168 9.13 -12.41 -26.20
C PRO A 168 8.25 -11.14 -26.13
N GLY A 169 6.94 -11.30 -26.27
CA GLY A 169 5.96 -10.21 -26.18
C GLY A 169 5.56 -9.87 -24.76
N TYR A 170 5.90 -10.69 -23.77
CA TYR A 170 5.56 -10.42 -22.38
C TYR A 170 6.35 -9.24 -21.83
N THR A 171 5.65 -8.14 -21.64
CA THR A 171 6.20 -6.94 -21.00
C THR A 171 5.76 -6.89 -19.54
N VAL A 172 6.72 -6.78 -18.66
CA VAL A 172 6.46 -6.48 -17.25
C VAL A 172 6.03 -5.01 -17.16
N PRO A 173 4.90 -4.68 -16.52
CA PRO A 173 4.59 -3.29 -16.22
C PRO A 173 5.77 -2.66 -15.48
N ALA A 174 6.16 -1.45 -15.85
CA ALA A 174 7.25 -0.76 -15.16
C ALA A 174 6.97 -0.75 -13.65
N PRO A 175 7.98 -1.07 -12.79
CA PRO A 175 7.79 -1.03 -11.36
C PRO A 175 7.24 0.34 -10.95
N SER A 176 6.07 0.38 -10.34
CA SER A 176 5.48 1.61 -9.79
C SER A 176 6.29 2.16 -8.61
N GLY A 177 7.52 1.74 -8.43
CA GLY A 177 8.44 2.18 -7.38
C GLY A 177 9.57 3.09 -7.88
N ALA A 178 9.76 3.23 -9.17
CA ALA A 178 10.31 4.45 -9.75
C ALA A 178 9.12 5.37 -10.03
N ILE A 179 8.60 6.00 -9.00
CA ILE A 179 8.10 7.34 -9.22
C ILE A 179 9.35 8.12 -9.63
N THR A 180 9.71 8.09 -10.90
CA THR A 180 10.01 9.33 -11.55
C THR A 180 8.87 10.22 -11.08
N ILE A 181 9.16 11.20 -10.25
CA ILE A 181 8.35 12.38 -10.12
C ILE A 181 8.38 13.03 -11.51
N THR A 182 7.82 12.40 -12.51
CA THR A 182 7.00 13.11 -13.44
C THR A 182 5.89 13.54 -12.52
N SER A 183 5.96 14.80 -12.08
CA SER A 183 4.79 15.56 -11.74
C SER A 183 3.72 15.03 -12.69
N GLY A 184 2.98 14.00 -12.25
CA GLY A 184 1.70 13.69 -12.82
C GLY A 184 0.94 14.96 -12.52
N SER A 185 1.12 15.93 -13.39
CA SER A 185 0.18 17.00 -13.53
C SER A 185 -1.13 16.28 -13.59
N VAL A 186 -1.91 16.32 -12.50
CA VAL A 186 -3.34 16.23 -12.61
C VAL A 186 -3.62 17.39 -13.57
N SER A 187 -3.63 17.07 -14.87
CA SER A 187 -3.77 18.04 -15.95
C SER A 187 -5.23 18.43 -15.97
N GLY A 188 -5.56 19.35 -15.10
CA GLY A 188 -6.84 19.97 -14.88
C GLY A 188 -6.71 20.81 -13.64
N ALA A 189 -7.02 22.10 -13.74
CA ALA A 189 -7.18 22.93 -12.57
C ALA A 189 -8.29 22.33 -11.70
N LEU A 190 -8.05 22.21 -10.37
CA LEU A 190 -9.11 21.87 -9.42
C LEU A 190 -10.19 22.93 -9.49
N SER A 191 -11.45 22.52 -9.41
CA SER A 191 -12.53 23.43 -9.08
C SER A 191 -12.27 24.02 -7.69
N VAL A 192 -12.30 25.35 -7.58
CA VAL A 192 -12.12 26.05 -6.29
C VAL A 192 -13.50 26.19 -5.65
N ASP A 193 -14.10 25.06 -5.29
CA ASP A 193 -15.45 24.94 -4.78
C ASP A 193 -15.54 24.92 -3.25
N GLY A 194 -14.39 24.72 -2.57
CA GLY A 194 -14.32 24.60 -1.13
C GLY A 194 -14.66 23.20 -0.60
N SER A 195 -14.70 22.18 -1.49
CA SER A 195 -14.94 20.78 -1.13
C SER A 195 -13.64 19.98 -1.26
N CYS A 196 -13.18 19.38 -0.16
CA CYS A 196 -11.96 18.58 -0.16
C CYS A 196 -12.29 17.11 -0.43
N GLY A 197 -12.57 16.80 -1.69
CA GLY A 197 -12.81 15.45 -2.18
C GLY A 197 -11.54 14.79 -2.73
N PRO A 198 -11.69 13.59 -3.38
CA PRO A 198 -10.56 12.79 -3.87
C PRO A 198 -9.62 13.54 -4.79
N ALA A 199 -10.13 14.40 -5.68
CA ALA A 199 -9.32 15.19 -6.62
C ALA A 199 -8.43 16.19 -5.88
N THR A 200 -8.99 16.92 -4.91
CA THR A 200 -8.24 17.88 -4.07
C THR A 200 -7.16 17.17 -3.27
N ILE A 201 -7.49 16.02 -2.64
CA ILE A 201 -6.53 15.26 -1.83
C ILE A 201 -5.40 14.70 -2.70
N LYS A 202 -5.70 14.12 -3.86
CA LYS A 202 -4.68 13.62 -4.81
C LYS A 202 -3.72 14.73 -5.25
N LYS A 203 -4.27 15.90 -5.57
CA LYS A 203 -3.43 17.07 -5.93
C LYS A 203 -2.57 17.52 -4.76
N TRP A 204 -3.14 17.55 -3.55
CA TRP A 204 -2.42 17.91 -2.33
C TRP A 204 -1.29 16.92 -2.03
N GLN A 205 -1.57 15.62 -2.12
CA GLN A 205 -0.57 14.56 -1.98
C GLN A 205 0.56 14.70 -3.00
N SER A 206 0.22 14.98 -4.26
CA SER A 206 1.19 15.21 -5.34
C SER A 206 2.09 16.40 -5.04
N VAL A 207 1.53 17.54 -4.63
CA VAL A 207 2.29 18.75 -4.29
C VAL A 207 3.18 18.54 -3.08
N MET A 208 2.70 17.80 -2.08
CA MET A 208 3.47 17.48 -0.85
C MET A 208 4.46 16.32 -1.03
N GLY A 209 4.56 15.73 -2.23
CA GLY A 209 5.46 14.61 -2.51
C GLY A 209 5.13 13.34 -1.72
N THR A 210 3.86 13.12 -1.40
CA THR A 210 3.39 11.92 -0.69
C THR A 210 2.67 10.97 -1.65
N TYR A 211 2.36 9.75 -1.18
CA TYR A 211 1.62 8.79 -1.99
C TYR A 211 0.23 9.32 -2.37
N VAL A 212 -0.12 9.21 -3.69
CA VAL A 212 -1.30 9.84 -4.28
C VAL A 212 -2.42 8.82 -4.42
N ASP A 213 -3.19 8.60 -3.36
CA ASP A 213 -4.36 7.70 -3.33
C ASP A 213 -5.70 8.44 -3.21
N GLY A 214 -5.67 9.71 -2.82
CA GLY A 214 -6.87 10.49 -2.54
C GLY A 214 -7.45 10.23 -1.15
N ILE A 215 -6.66 9.67 -0.22
CA ILE A 215 -7.08 9.32 1.14
C ILE A 215 -6.26 10.08 2.17
N VAL A 216 -6.93 10.67 3.15
CA VAL A 216 -6.33 11.17 4.39
C VAL A 216 -6.44 10.06 5.42
N SER A 217 -5.38 9.27 5.56
CA SER A 217 -5.40 8.02 6.35
C SER A 217 -5.22 8.26 7.85
N GLY A 218 -5.68 7.28 8.65
CA GLY A 218 -5.33 7.14 10.07
C GLY A 218 -5.78 8.27 10.98
N GLN A 219 -6.88 8.92 10.69
CA GLN A 219 -7.40 10.03 11.49
C GLN A 219 -8.13 9.56 12.75
N LEU A 220 -8.42 10.50 13.66
CA LEU A 220 -9.24 10.22 14.84
C LEU A 220 -10.70 9.98 14.45
N VAL A 221 -11.44 9.23 15.27
CA VAL A 221 -12.81 8.73 15.05
C VAL A 221 -13.87 9.83 14.94
N PRO A 222 -15.06 9.57 14.35
CA PRO A 222 -16.03 10.56 13.86
C PRO A 222 -16.49 11.65 14.81
N ASP A 223 -16.61 11.40 16.09
CA ASP A 223 -17.19 12.37 17.04
C ASP A 223 -16.41 13.67 17.19
N CYS A 224 -15.10 13.64 16.84
CA CYS A 224 -14.25 14.83 16.81
C CYS A 224 -13.99 15.35 15.39
N VAL A 225 -14.36 14.59 14.35
CA VAL A 225 -13.87 14.77 12.99
C VAL A 225 -14.76 15.70 12.17
N THR A 226 -16.07 15.54 12.29
CA THR A 226 -17.06 16.32 11.54
C THR A 226 -17.08 17.80 11.99
N TYR A 227 -16.75 18.06 13.23
CA TYR A 227 -16.75 19.42 13.77
C TYR A 227 -15.60 20.28 13.19
N TRP A 228 -14.39 19.71 13.09
CA TRP A 228 -13.22 20.48 12.62
C TRP A 228 -12.97 20.39 11.12
N ARG A 229 -13.53 19.41 10.45
CA ARG A 229 -13.28 19.12 9.02
C ARG A 229 -14.57 19.01 8.22
N PRO A 230 -15.48 19.99 8.31
CA PRO A 230 -16.79 19.86 7.68
C PRO A 230 -16.74 19.72 6.16
N ASN A 231 -15.68 20.19 5.52
CA ASN A 231 -15.52 20.16 4.07
C ASN A 231 -14.51 19.09 3.57
N LEU A 232 -14.05 18.21 4.45
CA LEU A 232 -13.30 17.02 4.06
C LEU A 232 -14.29 15.86 3.82
N TYR A 233 -14.32 15.35 2.60
CA TYR A 233 -15.22 14.27 2.23
C TYR A 233 -14.91 12.99 3.04
N THR A 234 -15.90 12.47 3.75
CA THR A 234 -15.74 11.33 4.67
C THR A 234 -15.31 10.04 3.99
N GLY A 235 -15.71 9.83 2.73
CA GLY A 235 -15.25 8.71 1.90
C GLY A 235 -13.75 8.74 1.53
N CYS A 236 -13.06 9.86 1.81
CA CYS A 236 -11.63 10.01 1.60
C CYS A 236 -10.83 9.99 2.90
N VAL A 237 -11.41 9.51 3.99
CA VAL A 237 -10.77 9.44 5.31
C VAL A 237 -10.79 8.02 5.82
N THR A 238 -9.65 7.53 6.31
CA THR A 238 -9.63 6.33 7.15
C THR A 238 -9.29 6.69 8.58
N TYR A 239 -9.76 5.87 9.52
CA TYR A 239 -9.61 6.13 10.94
C TYR A 239 -8.62 5.15 11.59
N GLY A 240 -8.22 5.40 12.84
CA GLY A 240 -7.28 4.55 13.56
C GLY A 240 -6.28 5.31 14.42
N GLY A 241 -6.24 6.65 14.31
CA GLY A 241 -5.41 7.50 15.18
C GLY A 241 -3.89 7.46 14.89
N TYR A 242 -3.43 6.72 13.88
CA TYR A 242 -1.99 6.62 13.56
C TYR A 242 -1.49 7.72 12.61
N GLY A 243 -2.37 8.57 12.12
CA GLY A 243 -2.06 9.74 11.30
C GLY A 243 -1.72 9.44 9.84
N SER A 244 -1.78 10.48 8.99
CA SER A 244 -1.54 10.45 7.55
C SER A 244 -0.12 10.90 7.20
N ALA A 245 0.50 10.25 6.21
CA ALA A 245 1.77 10.71 5.65
C ALA A 245 1.66 12.10 5.02
N LEU A 246 0.54 12.39 4.32
CA LEU A 246 0.22 13.72 3.81
C LEU A 246 0.24 14.76 4.92
N ILE A 247 -0.51 14.50 6.00
CA ILE A 247 -0.63 15.49 7.07
C ILE A 247 0.68 15.66 7.85
N ARG A 248 1.48 14.59 8.00
CA ARG A 248 2.85 14.74 8.55
C ARG A 248 3.73 15.63 7.68
N ALA A 249 3.65 15.53 6.36
CA ALA A 249 4.38 16.41 5.45
C ALA A 249 3.94 17.86 5.61
N VAL A 250 2.63 18.11 5.68
CA VAL A 250 2.04 19.43 5.96
C VAL A 250 2.52 19.99 7.29
N GLN A 251 2.45 19.20 8.37
CA GLN A 251 2.89 19.61 9.71
C GLN A 251 4.39 19.99 9.73
N ARG A 252 5.25 19.21 9.03
CA ARG A 252 6.69 19.55 8.93
C ARG A 252 6.90 20.87 8.20
N GLN A 253 6.20 21.12 7.10
CA GLN A 253 6.31 22.39 6.38
C GLN A 253 5.83 23.54 7.26
N LEU A 254 4.66 23.43 7.87
CA LEU A 254 4.13 24.46 8.77
C LEU A 254 5.06 24.71 9.97
N ALA A 255 5.69 23.68 10.50
CA ALA A 255 6.67 23.82 11.57
C ALA A 255 7.94 24.55 11.10
N SER A 256 8.44 24.26 9.90
CA SER A 256 9.59 24.97 9.31
C SER A 256 9.29 26.45 9.04
N GLU A 257 8.03 26.80 8.84
CA GLU A 257 7.57 28.19 8.67
C GLU A 257 7.22 28.89 10.01
N GLY A 258 7.40 28.19 11.14
CA GLY A 258 7.02 28.72 12.47
C GLY A 258 5.51 28.84 12.71
N ARG A 259 4.70 28.15 11.91
CA ARG A 259 3.22 28.20 11.95
C ARG A 259 2.59 26.99 12.66
N TYR A 260 3.41 26.05 13.11
CA TYR A 260 2.97 24.87 13.83
C TYR A 260 4.01 24.44 14.86
N SER A 261 3.59 24.26 16.12
CA SER A 261 4.45 23.82 17.22
C SER A 261 3.98 22.52 17.88
N GLY A 262 2.98 21.85 17.28
CA GLY A 262 2.47 20.57 17.77
C GLY A 262 3.31 19.37 17.36
N ALA A 263 2.90 18.18 17.80
CA ALA A 263 3.54 16.93 17.38
C ALA A 263 3.33 16.66 15.89
N ILE A 264 4.34 16.09 15.23
CA ILE A 264 4.23 15.63 13.83
C ILE A 264 3.54 14.24 13.81
N ASP A 265 2.28 14.21 14.23
CA ASP A 265 1.49 12.99 14.41
C ASP A 265 0.68 12.55 13.18
N GLY A 266 0.57 13.45 12.18
CA GLY A 266 -0.20 13.17 10.96
C GLY A 266 -1.71 13.32 11.15
N LEU A 267 -2.16 13.97 12.22
CA LEU A 267 -3.58 14.22 12.48
C LEU A 267 -3.99 15.62 11.99
N LEU A 268 -5.03 15.66 11.18
CA LEU A 268 -5.66 16.92 10.74
C LEU A 268 -6.62 17.41 11.82
N GLY A 269 -6.06 17.73 13.00
CA GLY A 269 -6.79 18.27 14.15
C GLY A 269 -6.74 19.79 14.21
N PRO A 270 -7.34 20.40 15.25
CA PRO A 270 -7.46 21.85 15.40
C PRO A 270 -6.13 22.60 15.29
N ALA A 271 -5.06 22.09 15.88
CA ALA A 271 -3.73 22.73 15.84
C ALA A 271 -3.17 22.74 14.41
N THR A 272 -3.26 21.61 13.67
CA THR A 272 -2.83 21.51 12.27
C THR A 272 -3.64 22.44 11.38
N ILE A 273 -4.96 22.49 11.59
CA ILE A 273 -5.87 23.36 10.80
C ILE A 273 -5.53 24.83 11.03
N ARG A 274 -5.30 25.28 12.28
CA ARG A 274 -4.85 26.64 12.57
C ARG A 274 -3.52 26.95 11.88
N GLY A 275 -2.59 26.00 11.86
CA GLY A 275 -1.33 26.17 11.12
C GLY A 275 -1.55 26.38 9.61
N ILE A 276 -2.45 25.59 9.00
CA ILE A 276 -2.84 25.77 7.58
C ILE A 276 -3.50 27.13 7.37
N GLN A 277 -4.39 27.54 8.25
CA GLN A 277 -5.05 28.84 8.17
C GLN A 277 -4.06 29.99 8.33
N ALA A 278 -3.11 29.90 9.24
CA ALA A 278 -2.01 30.86 9.39
C ALA A 278 -1.12 30.91 8.14
N HIS A 279 -0.87 29.76 7.50
CA HIS A 279 -0.10 29.67 6.27
C HIS A 279 -0.79 30.48 5.14
N TYR A 280 -2.10 30.39 5.03
CA TYR A 280 -2.88 31.12 4.02
C TYR A 280 -3.37 32.50 4.46
N GLY A 281 -3.00 32.98 5.64
CA GLY A 281 -3.42 34.28 6.14
C GLY A 281 -4.92 34.37 6.45
N LEU A 282 -5.53 33.25 6.82
CA LEU A 282 -6.96 33.15 7.15
C LEU A 282 -7.21 33.27 8.65
N THR A 283 -8.47 33.52 9.02
CA THR A 283 -8.91 33.41 10.42
C THR A 283 -8.66 32.02 10.96
N GLN A 284 -7.97 31.93 12.11
CA GLN A 284 -7.55 30.66 12.72
C GLN A 284 -8.65 30.08 13.63
N ASP A 285 -9.81 29.77 13.08
CA ASP A 285 -10.95 29.21 13.79
C ASP A 285 -10.87 27.69 14.02
N ALA A 286 -9.81 27.05 13.52
CA ALA A 286 -9.62 25.60 13.56
C ALA A 286 -10.67 24.80 12.77
N SER A 287 -11.40 25.42 11.86
CA SER A 287 -12.35 24.75 10.97
C SER A 287 -11.74 24.54 9.59
N PHE A 288 -11.62 23.28 9.16
CA PHE A 288 -11.26 22.95 7.78
C PHE A 288 -12.50 23.10 6.88
N GLY A 289 -13.03 24.34 6.92
CA GLY A 289 -14.25 24.74 6.23
C GLY A 289 -13.98 25.25 4.80
N PRO A 290 -15.02 25.76 4.10
CA PRO A 290 -14.94 26.13 2.70
C PRO A 290 -13.85 27.16 2.39
N ALA A 291 -13.62 28.13 3.27
CA ALA A 291 -12.59 29.15 3.08
C ALA A 291 -11.19 28.55 3.08
N THR A 292 -10.90 27.69 4.06
CA THR A 292 -9.60 26.99 4.15
C THR A 292 -9.37 26.07 2.95
N VAL A 293 -10.41 25.34 2.53
CA VAL A 293 -10.33 24.43 1.39
C VAL A 293 -10.15 25.19 0.07
N ARG A 294 -10.84 26.32 -0.15
CA ARG A 294 -10.63 27.15 -1.35
C ARG A 294 -9.23 27.73 -1.43
N ALA A 295 -8.66 28.18 -0.31
CA ALA A 295 -7.28 28.67 -0.27
C ALA A 295 -6.30 27.53 -0.64
N LEU A 296 -6.49 26.35 -0.07
CA LEU A 296 -5.74 25.16 -0.43
C LEU A 296 -5.87 24.83 -1.93
N GLN A 297 -7.08 24.72 -2.46
CA GLN A 297 -7.32 24.40 -3.88
C GLN A 297 -6.66 25.44 -4.81
N THR A 298 -6.70 26.72 -4.47
CA THR A 298 -6.04 27.79 -5.22
C THR A 298 -4.53 27.62 -5.24
N ALA A 299 -3.91 27.34 -4.09
CA ALA A 299 -2.48 27.09 -4.00
C ALA A 299 -2.07 25.82 -4.75
N LEU A 300 -2.84 24.74 -4.61
CA LEU A 300 -2.59 23.48 -5.32
C LEU A 300 -2.68 23.63 -6.84
N ASN A 301 -3.55 24.50 -7.36
CA ASN A 301 -3.61 24.83 -8.80
C ASN A 301 -2.36 25.56 -9.29
N GLN A 302 -1.64 26.20 -8.40
CA GLN A 302 -0.34 26.85 -8.66
C GLN A 302 0.84 25.90 -8.41
N GLY A 303 0.59 24.60 -8.09
CA GLY A 303 1.63 23.62 -7.81
C GLY A 303 2.34 23.80 -6.47
N ARG A 304 1.73 24.49 -5.50
CA ARG A 304 2.28 24.76 -4.17
C ARG A 304 1.27 24.46 -3.06
N PHE A 305 1.80 24.23 -1.87
CA PHE A 305 1.05 24.25 -0.63
C PHE A 305 1.37 25.54 0.10
#